data_f84bda9c34527bfe63257fa9760c24e8
#
_entry.id   f84bda9c34527bfe63257fa9760c24e8
#
_cell.length_a   1.000
_cell.length_b   1.000
_cell.length_c   1.000
_cell.angle_alpha   90.00
_cell.angle_beta   90.00
_cell.angle_gamma   90.00
#
_symmetry.space_group_name_H-M   'P 1'
#
loop_
_entity.id
_entity.type
_entity.pdbx_description
1 polymer ?
#
loop_
_entity_poly.entity_id
_entity_poly.type
_entity_poly.pdbx_seq_one_letter_code
_entity_poly.pdbx_strand_id
1 'polypeptide(L)'
;MAATYVKPGELGLNPEKLTEMLTELEQTVEIHSISVRFDGKVILEGAWEPFSLEKPQMMHSLSKIGTSICLGFALDEGKIHLEDKLLDYVRDELPEEYDPALEDLTIYHLLTMQAGSKECCNNVWFSKLTRDWETNWLKQPKMREDIGKAFHYDSGCSYTLSRIVTKVMGKNCLALMQERVFDKMGFGEINWLTSPEGHNTGGWGMYLTAGKISALAQLLLQKGEWNGEQLIPAWWTEEIGKMRVVIPEDEKKALTHYAYHIKAGKEIFAAEGAFGQYLICFRDYPVAIGITAGASEYLAADICLKYIKEAVQIPCEKENLEEAQEKLEEKLVHLTLPKPEGDKKDTNEATKKLLNKRIVFTENPRQIESAVISTVGEELKLELTVAGEKKILFAGYKDWKCNDMYPNDFTKRYHAVSYAFDEDALYLSVGLLNTSYREEYCLWVNSENVVVGTWRPNVTYLPAEEDMTWKFTGTFEPSCIL
;
A
#
# COMPACT_ATOMS: atom_id res chain seq x y z
N MET A 1 -20.37 6.35 13.14
CA MET A 1 -21.57 5.72 12.54
C MET A 1 -21.10 4.83 11.41
N ALA A 2 -21.70 3.65 11.20
CA ALA A 2 -21.44 2.85 10.02
C ALA A 2 -21.73 3.69 8.77
N ALA A 3 -20.90 3.57 7.74
CA ALA A 3 -21.11 4.28 6.49
C ALA A 3 -22.45 3.84 5.87
N THR A 4 -23.24 4.80 5.40
CA THR A 4 -24.50 4.50 4.73
C THR A 4 -24.18 4.07 3.30
N TYR A 5 -24.51 2.84 2.96
CA TYR A 5 -24.46 2.36 1.58
C TYR A 5 -25.71 2.81 0.81
N VAL A 6 -25.52 3.28 -0.41
CA VAL A 6 -26.58 3.69 -1.33
C VAL A 6 -26.25 3.19 -2.72
N LYS A 7 -27.22 2.64 -3.43
CA LYS A 7 -27.02 2.19 -4.81
C LYS A 7 -26.67 3.38 -5.71
N PRO A 8 -25.63 3.27 -6.56
CA PRO A 8 -25.20 4.37 -7.46
C PRO A 8 -26.36 4.97 -8.26
N GLY A 9 -27.25 4.14 -8.78
CA GLY A 9 -28.41 4.58 -9.56
C GLY A 9 -29.39 5.47 -8.80
N GLU A 10 -29.53 5.31 -7.49
CA GLU A 10 -30.38 6.15 -6.64
C GLU A 10 -29.82 7.60 -6.52
N LEU A 11 -28.53 7.76 -6.79
CA LEU A 11 -27.84 9.06 -6.80
C LEU A 11 -27.63 9.60 -8.21
N GLY A 12 -28.24 8.95 -9.23
CA GLY A 12 -28.14 9.38 -10.63
C GLY A 12 -26.83 9.00 -11.31
N LEU A 13 -26.02 8.13 -10.68
CA LEU A 13 -24.79 7.62 -11.27
C LEU A 13 -25.09 6.40 -12.14
N ASN A 14 -24.30 6.21 -13.19
CA ASN A 14 -24.42 5.07 -14.08
C ASN A 14 -23.68 3.83 -13.54
N PRO A 15 -24.38 2.75 -13.09
CA PRO A 15 -23.74 1.57 -12.52
C PRO A 15 -22.94 0.76 -13.56
N GLU A 16 -23.31 0.83 -14.86
CA GLU A 16 -22.59 0.14 -15.93
C GLU A 16 -21.16 0.67 -16.03
N LYS A 17 -20.96 2.01 -15.94
CA LYS A 17 -19.65 2.63 -15.97
C LYS A 17 -18.79 2.26 -14.76
N LEU A 18 -19.40 2.02 -13.62
CA LEU A 18 -18.69 1.50 -12.44
C LEU A 18 -18.28 0.04 -12.61
N THR A 19 -19.10 -0.77 -13.28
CA THR A 19 -18.77 -2.16 -13.65
C THR A 19 -17.60 -2.21 -14.65
N GLU A 20 -17.62 -1.33 -15.66
CA GLU A 20 -16.52 -1.16 -16.63
C GLU A 20 -15.23 -0.73 -15.91
N MET A 21 -15.31 0.21 -14.96
CA MET A 21 -14.18 0.64 -14.13
C MET A 21 -13.54 -0.55 -13.40
N LEU A 22 -14.34 -1.35 -12.69
CA LEU A 22 -13.84 -2.53 -11.98
C LEU A 22 -13.20 -3.53 -12.94
N THR A 23 -13.77 -3.70 -14.13
CA THR A 23 -13.25 -4.61 -15.15
C THR A 23 -11.91 -4.14 -15.71
N GLU A 24 -11.77 -2.84 -16.04
CA GLU A 24 -10.50 -2.29 -16.53
C GLU A 24 -9.43 -2.31 -15.42
N LEU A 25 -9.80 -2.00 -14.17
CA LEU A 25 -8.90 -2.11 -13.03
C LEU A 25 -8.38 -3.55 -12.85
N GLU A 26 -9.25 -4.55 -12.88
CA GLU A 26 -8.90 -5.97 -12.73
C GLU A 26 -7.97 -6.48 -13.84
N GLN A 27 -8.16 -5.99 -15.07
CA GLN A 27 -7.36 -6.38 -16.24
C GLN A 27 -6.00 -5.66 -16.32
N THR A 28 -5.87 -4.50 -15.68
CA THR A 28 -4.73 -3.61 -15.87
C THR A 28 -3.81 -3.58 -14.66
N VAL A 29 -4.37 -3.69 -13.45
CA VAL A 29 -3.64 -3.58 -12.19
C VAL A 29 -4.08 -4.66 -11.21
N GLU A 30 -3.18 -5.14 -10.36
CA GLU A 30 -3.56 -6.06 -9.28
C GLU A 30 -4.17 -5.24 -8.13
N ILE A 31 -5.51 -5.11 -8.14
CA ILE A 31 -6.27 -4.45 -7.08
C ILE A 31 -6.53 -5.43 -5.95
N HIS A 32 -6.40 -4.99 -4.70
CA HIS A 32 -6.74 -5.78 -3.50
C HIS A 32 -8.07 -5.36 -2.91
N SER A 33 -8.35 -4.07 -2.78
CA SER A 33 -9.66 -3.57 -2.36
C SER A 33 -9.90 -2.14 -2.83
N ILE A 34 -11.16 -1.78 -2.97
CA ILE A 34 -11.63 -0.44 -3.37
C ILE A 34 -12.83 -0.03 -2.53
N SER A 35 -12.91 1.25 -2.20
CA SER A 35 -14.10 1.90 -1.61
C SER A 35 -14.32 3.24 -2.28
N VAL A 36 -15.52 3.47 -2.81
CA VAL A 36 -15.93 4.71 -3.48
C VAL A 36 -17.06 5.36 -2.71
N ARG A 37 -16.90 6.64 -2.44
CA ARG A 37 -17.93 7.49 -1.83
C ARG A 37 -18.38 8.57 -2.78
N PHE A 38 -19.66 8.85 -2.75
CA PHE A 38 -20.29 9.98 -3.43
C PHE A 38 -21.12 10.77 -2.42
N ASP A 39 -20.83 12.05 -2.25
CA ASP A 39 -21.49 12.92 -1.29
C ASP A 39 -21.60 12.30 0.12
N GLY A 40 -20.48 11.74 0.61
CA GLY A 40 -20.38 11.12 1.93
C GLY A 40 -20.96 9.70 2.05
N LYS A 41 -21.70 9.21 1.06
CA LYS A 41 -22.30 7.89 1.06
C LYS A 41 -21.41 6.89 0.34
N VAL A 42 -21.33 5.67 0.83
CA VAL A 42 -20.63 4.58 0.14
C VAL A 42 -21.50 4.10 -1.01
N ILE A 43 -20.98 4.13 -2.22
CA ILE A 43 -21.68 3.70 -3.42
C ILE A 43 -21.12 2.40 -4.01
N LEU A 44 -19.88 2.04 -3.62
CA LEU A 44 -19.21 0.84 -4.07
C LEU A 44 -18.13 0.46 -3.07
N GLU A 45 -18.11 -0.79 -2.65
CA GLU A 45 -17.00 -1.42 -1.92
C GLU A 45 -16.80 -2.85 -2.42
N GLY A 46 -15.54 -3.23 -2.64
CA GLY A 46 -15.17 -4.57 -3.07
C GLY A 46 -13.75 -4.91 -2.68
N ALA A 47 -13.51 -6.22 -2.48
CA ALA A 47 -12.17 -6.75 -2.24
C ALA A 47 -11.96 -8.00 -3.09
N TRP A 48 -10.80 -8.11 -3.71
CA TRP A 48 -10.40 -9.28 -4.47
C TRP A 48 -9.85 -10.35 -3.54
N GLU A 49 -10.54 -11.49 -3.41
CA GLU A 49 -10.01 -12.61 -2.63
C GLU A 49 -8.57 -12.95 -3.02
N PRO A 50 -7.69 -13.20 -2.05
CA PRO A 50 -7.91 -13.43 -0.61
C PRO A 50 -7.90 -12.17 0.27
N PHE A 51 -7.79 -10.98 -0.29
CA PHE A 51 -7.85 -9.73 0.47
C PHE A 51 -9.29 -9.45 0.92
N SER A 52 -9.44 -8.57 1.92
CA SER A 52 -10.75 -8.25 2.49
C SER A 52 -10.86 -6.77 2.84
N LEU A 53 -12.10 -6.27 2.97
CA LEU A 53 -12.38 -4.89 3.35
C LEU A 53 -12.01 -4.57 4.81
N GLU A 54 -11.92 -5.57 5.69
CA GLU A 54 -11.68 -5.40 7.11
C GLU A 54 -10.19 -5.42 7.48
N LYS A 55 -9.34 -6.07 6.67
CA LYS A 55 -7.91 -6.19 6.98
C LYS A 55 -7.14 -4.98 6.45
N PRO A 56 -6.49 -4.21 7.34
CA PRO A 56 -5.69 -3.07 6.90
C PRO A 56 -4.41 -3.53 6.19
N GLN A 57 -4.02 -2.79 5.19
CA GLN A 57 -2.77 -2.99 4.45
C GLN A 57 -1.80 -1.82 4.67
N MET A 58 -0.50 -2.06 4.43
CA MET A 58 0.52 -1.03 4.52
C MET A 58 0.32 -0.01 3.38
N MET A 59 0.20 1.25 3.77
CA MET A 59 -0.07 2.36 2.86
C MET A 59 1.15 2.88 2.11
N HIS A 60 2.35 2.38 2.41
CA HIS A 60 3.57 2.94 1.85
C HIS A 60 3.55 4.49 1.93
N SER A 61 3.89 5.16 0.84
CA SER A 61 3.98 6.63 0.79
C SER A 61 2.66 7.38 0.94
N LEU A 62 1.50 6.72 0.80
CA LEU A 62 0.22 7.33 1.16
C LEU A 62 0.21 7.79 2.63
N SER A 63 1.00 7.15 3.51
CA SER A 63 1.17 7.57 4.92
C SER A 63 1.58 9.04 5.09
N LYS A 64 2.23 9.64 4.07
CA LYS A 64 2.63 11.05 4.08
C LYS A 64 1.49 12.03 4.29
N ILE A 65 0.26 11.64 3.93
CA ILE A 65 -0.93 12.47 4.17
C ILE A 65 -1.14 12.71 5.68
N GLY A 66 -0.88 11.70 6.51
CA GLY A 66 -0.96 11.85 7.97
C GLY A 66 0.06 12.86 8.51
N THR A 67 1.30 12.83 8.01
CA THR A 67 2.34 13.81 8.37
C THR A 67 1.93 15.21 7.93
N SER A 68 1.39 15.36 6.72
CA SER A 68 0.89 16.64 6.21
C SER A 68 -0.25 17.20 7.06
N ILE A 69 -1.22 16.38 7.46
CA ILE A 69 -2.31 16.80 8.34
C ILE A 69 -1.77 17.23 9.71
N CYS A 70 -0.84 16.48 10.30
CA CYS A 70 -0.21 16.84 11.56
C CYS A 70 0.58 18.16 11.48
N LEU A 71 1.24 18.39 10.35
CA LEU A 71 1.92 19.65 10.07
C LEU A 71 0.90 20.80 9.99
N GLY A 72 -0.27 20.56 9.37
CA GLY A 72 -1.38 21.51 9.32
C GLY A 72 -1.87 21.93 10.72
N PHE A 73 -1.93 21.01 11.68
CA PHE A 73 -2.23 21.36 13.08
C PHE A 73 -1.16 22.26 13.70
N ALA A 74 0.12 21.96 13.49
CA ALA A 74 1.21 22.74 14.04
C ALA A 74 1.28 24.16 13.45
N LEU A 75 0.97 24.29 12.14
CA LEU A 75 0.87 25.58 11.45
C LEU A 75 -0.33 26.39 11.96
N ASP A 76 -1.49 25.77 12.13
CA ASP A 76 -2.71 26.43 12.60
C ASP A 76 -2.57 26.93 14.06
N GLU A 77 -1.83 26.20 14.89
CA GLU A 77 -1.48 26.61 16.25
C GLU A 77 -0.32 27.62 16.32
N GLY A 78 0.24 28.04 15.18
CA GLY A 78 1.35 28.99 15.11
C GLY A 78 2.64 28.49 15.74
N LYS A 79 2.83 27.17 15.86
CA LYS A 79 4.05 26.55 16.44
C LYS A 79 5.20 26.43 15.44
N ILE A 80 4.88 26.41 14.16
CA ILE A 80 5.82 26.43 13.05
C ILE A 80 5.27 27.29 11.92
N HIS A 81 6.14 27.72 10.99
CA HIS A 81 5.76 28.39 9.75
C HIS A 81 6.43 27.70 8.55
N LEU A 82 5.87 27.86 7.37
CA LEU A 82 6.42 27.19 6.16
C LEU A 82 7.82 27.72 5.79
N GLU A 83 8.08 28.98 6.11
CA GLU A 83 9.35 29.68 5.83
C GLU A 83 10.42 29.43 6.89
N ASP A 84 10.07 28.82 8.03
CA ASP A 84 11.03 28.51 9.08
C ASP A 84 12.16 27.63 8.54
N LYS A 85 13.37 27.90 9.00
CA LYS A 85 14.53 27.12 8.59
C LYS A 85 14.54 25.73 9.24
N LEU A 86 14.90 24.72 8.47
CA LEU A 86 15.09 23.35 8.98
C LEU A 86 15.98 23.35 10.23
N LEU A 87 17.09 24.09 10.19
CA LEU A 87 18.09 24.10 11.25
C LEU A 87 17.59 24.70 12.57
N ASP A 88 16.50 25.45 12.58
CA ASP A 88 15.88 25.96 13.82
C ASP A 88 15.30 24.80 14.66
N TYR A 89 15.00 23.66 14.03
CA TYR A 89 14.40 22.50 14.67
C TYR A 89 15.36 21.32 14.91
N VAL A 90 16.43 21.20 14.12
CA VAL A 90 17.30 20.02 14.13
C VAL A 90 18.76 20.32 14.45
N ARG A 91 19.10 21.55 14.89
CA ARG A 91 20.48 21.98 15.12
C ARG A 91 21.23 21.12 16.14
N ASP A 92 20.54 20.63 17.15
CA ASP A 92 21.07 19.74 18.18
C ASP A 92 21.38 18.31 17.68
N GLU A 93 20.98 18.00 16.46
CA GLU A 93 21.15 16.68 15.83
C GLU A 93 22.10 16.72 14.61
N LEU A 94 22.65 17.91 14.31
CA LEU A 94 23.61 18.05 13.22
C LEU A 94 24.89 17.26 13.50
N PRO A 95 25.43 16.56 12.50
CA PRO A 95 26.78 16.02 12.59
C PRO A 95 27.81 17.16 12.68
N GLU A 96 29.02 16.87 13.16
CA GLU A 96 30.10 17.85 13.23
C GLU A 96 30.39 18.51 11.87
N GLU A 97 30.34 17.70 10.82
CA GLU A 97 30.40 18.16 9.43
C GLU A 97 29.07 17.88 8.75
N TYR A 98 28.43 18.92 8.23
CA TYR A 98 27.19 18.82 7.47
C TYR A 98 27.25 19.64 6.19
N ASP A 99 26.40 19.32 5.22
CA ASP A 99 26.31 20.07 3.97
C ASP A 99 25.73 21.48 4.25
N PRO A 100 26.48 22.58 3.96
CA PRO A 100 25.99 23.95 4.16
C PRO A 100 24.68 24.26 3.43
N ALA A 101 24.30 23.46 2.43
CA ALA A 101 23.02 23.59 1.76
C ALA A 101 21.80 23.36 2.69
N LEU A 102 21.99 22.69 3.83
CA LEU A 102 20.95 22.53 4.85
C LEU A 102 20.49 23.87 5.45
N GLU A 103 21.34 24.89 5.44
CA GLU A 103 21.00 26.24 5.93
C GLU A 103 19.95 26.94 5.05
N ASP A 104 19.83 26.52 3.79
CA ASP A 104 18.84 27.07 2.85
C ASP A 104 17.47 26.38 2.93
N LEU A 105 17.41 25.18 3.56
CA LEU A 105 16.19 24.41 3.65
C LEU A 105 15.16 25.04 4.58
N THR A 106 13.90 25.00 4.15
CA THR A 106 12.76 25.41 4.95
C THR A 106 11.76 24.26 5.09
N ILE A 107 10.80 24.40 6.01
CA ILE A 107 9.67 23.46 6.16
C ILE A 107 8.93 23.30 4.83
N TYR A 108 8.74 24.39 4.07
CA TYR A 108 8.13 24.37 2.73
C TYR A 108 8.89 23.45 1.76
N HIS A 109 10.22 23.54 1.71
CA HIS A 109 11.05 22.73 0.82
C HIS A 109 10.93 21.23 1.13
N LEU A 110 10.87 20.85 2.40
CA LEU A 110 10.68 19.46 2.78
C LEU A 110 9.27 18.97 2.38
N LEU A 111 8.26 19.78 2.66
CA LEU A 111 6.85 19.46 2.41
C LEU A 111 6.53 19.31 0.92
N THR A 112 7.24 20.06 0.07
CA THR A 112 7.06 20.07 -1.39
C THR A 112 8.08 19.20 -2.14
N MET A 113 8.92 18.43 -1.43
CA MET A 113 9.99 17.60 -2.03
C MET A 113 10.97 18.40 -2.88
N GLN A 114 11.35 19.58 -2.40
CA GLN A 114 12.32 20.48 -3.05
C GLN A 114 13.59 20.67 -2.20
N ALA A 115 13.96 19.66 -1.42
CA ALA A 115 15.14 19.70 -0.56
C ALA A 115 16.47 19.48 -1.31
N GLY A 116 16.45 19.26 -2.63
CA GLY A 116 17.65 19.01 -3.42
C GLY A 116 18.34 17.68 -3.07
N SER A 117 17.64 16.69 -2.60
CA SER A 117 18.20 15.38 -2.25
C SER A 117 18.71 14.67 -3.51
N LYS A 118 19.98 14.23 -3.50
CA LYS A 118 20.58 13.46 -4.62
C LYS A 118 20.02 12.04 -4.72
N GLU A 119 19.67 11.46 -3.58
CA GLU A 119 19.12 10.12 -3.49
C GLU A 119 17.85 10.11 -2.64
N CYS A 120 16.90 9.27 -3.02
CA CYS A 120 15.69 9.07 -2.20
C CYS A 120 16.02 8.19 -0.99
N CYS A 121 16.01 8.74 0.20
CA CYS A 121 16.06 7.98 1.45
C CYS A 121 14.69 7.39 1.75
N ASN A 122 14.38 6.25 1.11
CA ASN A 122 13.12 5.54 1.26
C ASN A 122 13.15 4.52 2.43
N ASN A 123 12.05 3.76 2.58
CA ASN A 123 11.95 2.72 3.61
C ASN A 123 13.07 1.67 3.51
N VAL A 124 13.53 1.30 2.31
CA VAL A 124 14.65 0.35 2.12
C VAL A 124 15.97 0.95 2.60
N TRP A 125 16.19 2.23 2.35
CA TRP A 125 17.37 2.94 2.84
C TRP A 125 17.38 2.98 4.37
N PHE A 126 16.29 3.44 4.99
CA PHE A 126 16.17 3.51 6.45
C PHE A 126 16.22 2.15 7.15
N SER A 127 15.72 1.08 6.52
CA SER A 127 15.74 -0.26 7.10
C SER A 127 17.15 -0.82 7.33
N LYS A 128 18.16 -0.25 6.68
CA LYS A 128 19.57 -0.61 6.90
C LYS A 128 20.19 0.06 8.13
N LEU A 129 19.50 1.02 8.71
CA LEU A 129 19.95 1.78 9.88
C LEU A 129 19.31 1.22 11.14
N THR A 130 20.12 0.99 12.17
CA THR A 130 19.64 0.50 13.48
C THR A 130 19.34 1.65 14.44
N ARG A 131 19.79 2.86 14.15
CA ARG A 131 19.61 4.09 14.96
C ARG A 131 20.02 5.33 14.18
N ASP A 132 19.83 6.49 14.78
CA ASP A 132 20.30 7.81 14.31
C ASP A 132 19.78 8.15 12.90
N TRP A 133 18.52 7.86 12.63
CA TRP A 133 17.92 8.04 11.32
C TRP A 133 18.01 9.47 10.82
N GLU A 134 17.71 10.45 11.70
CA GLU A 134 17.78 11.88 11.36
C GLU A 134 19.20 12.31 11.02
N THR A 135 20.15 12.03 11.92
CA THR A 135 21.57 12.39 11.71
C THR A 135 22.11 11.77 10.42
N ASN A 136 21.72 10.54 10.11
CA ASN A 136 22.13 9.89 8.86
C ASN A 136 21.50 10.55 7.63
N TRP A 137 20.22 10.98 7.70
CA TRP A 137 19.60 11.73 6.62
C TRP A 137 20.23 13.13 6.44
N LEU A 138 20.54 13.84 7.52
CA LEU A 138 21.20 15.15 7.49
C LEU A 138 22.60 15.09 6.87
N LYS A 139 23.29 13.95 6.93
CA LYS A 139 24.58 13.72 6.25
C LYS A 139 24.46 13.56 4.74
N GLN A 140 23.26 13.30 4.20
CA GLN A 140 23.09 13.11 2.76
C GLN A 140 23.33 14.42 2.02
N PRO A 141 24.16 14.43 0.95
CA PRO A 141 24.47 15.64 0.22
C PRO A 141 23.25 16.17 -0.52
N LYS A 142 23.16 17.50 -0.61
CA LYS A 142 22.09 18.22 -1.31
C LYS A 142 22.62 18.89 -2.58
N MET A 143 21.78 18.99 -3.59
CA MET A 143 22.02 19.81 -4.78
C MET A 143 21.49 21.21 -4.49
N ARG A 144 22.37 22.10 -4.05
CA ARG A 144 21.99 23.43 -3.56
C ARG A 144 21.26 24.26 -4.60
N GLU A 145 21.64 24.12 -5.88
CA GLU A 145 21.02 24.80 -7.01
C GLU A 145 19.56 24.41 -7.25
N ASP A 146 19.16 23.23 -6.79
CA ASP A 146 17.80 22.68 -6.97
C ASP A 146 16.88 22.97 -5.79
N ILE A 147 17.42 23.42 -4.65
CA ILE A 147 16.62 23.73 -3.46
C ILE A 147 15.57 24.78 -3.81
N GLY A 148 14.32 24.47 -3.55
CA GLY A 148 13.15 25.31 -3.85
C GLY A 148 12.81 25.45 -5.34
N LYS A 149 13.47 24.71 -6.25
CA LYS A 149 13.29 24.84 -7.71
C LYS A 149 12.89 23.52 -8.38
N ALA A 150 13.54 22.41 -8.02
CA ALA A 150 13.32 21.12 -8.65
C ALA A 150 12.68 20.13 -7.68
N PHE A 151 11.88 19.24 -8.23
CA PHE A 151 11.26 18.13 -7.49
C PHE A 151 12.26 16.98 -7.35
N HIS A 152 12.57 16.60 -6.11
CA HIS A 152 13.38 15.45 -5.76
C HIS A 152 12.69 14.67 -4.64
N TYR A 153 12.03 13.58 -5.01
CA TYR A 153 11.28 12.79 -4.05
C TYR A 153 12.20 12.14 -3.01
N ASP A 154 11.97 12.43 -1.73
CA ASP A 154 12.76 11.93 -0.62
C ASP A 154 11.91 11.71 0.64
N SER A 155 11.75 10.45 1.07
CA SER A 155 11.00 10.13 2.28
C SER A 155 11.71 10.57 3.56
N GLY A 156 13.00 10.90 3.50
CA GLY A 156 13.72 11.56 4.60
C GLY A 156 13.10 12.91 4.97
N CYS A 157 12.66 13.69 3.98
CA CYS A 157 11.92 14.94 4.23
C CYS A 157 10.67 14.68 5.09
N SER A 158 9.93 13.61 4.80
CA SER A 158 8.71 13.28 5.56
C SER A 158 9.02 12.79 6.98
N TYR A 159 10.10 12.02 7.14
CA TYR A 159 10.56 11.58 8.46
C TYR A 159 10.96 12.77 9.32
N THR A 160 11.78 13.69 8.78
CA THR A 160 12.19 14.92 9.45
C THR A 160 10.99 15.78 9.85
N LEU A 161 10.00 15.97 8.96
CA LEU A 161 8.77 16.68 9.30
C LEU A 161 7.98 15.99 10.41
N SER A 162 7.88 14.66 10.40
CA SER A 162 7.24 13.88 11.48
C SER A 162 7.91 14.12 12.84
N ARG A 163 9.24 14.20 12.86
CA ARG A 163 10.01 14.50 14.07
C ARG A 163 9.82 15.94 14.54
N ILE A 164 9.86 16.90 13.62
CA ILE A 164 9.61 18.32 13.94
C ILE A 164 8.22 18.49 14.55
N VAL A 165 7.19 17.88 13.93
CA VAL A 165 5.83 17.85 14.50
C VAL A 165 5.86 17.28 15.91
N THR A 166 6.53 16.14 16.13
CA THR A 166 6.64 15.54 17.46
C THR A 166 7.26 16.50 18.48
N LYS A 167 8.35 17.19 18.08
CA LYS A 167 9.06 18.16 18.93
C LYS A 167 8.17 19.35 19.31
N VAL A 168 7.46 19.95 18.37
CA VAL A 168 6.68 21.18 18.61
C VAL A 168 5.29 20.89 19.20
N MET A 169 4.68 19.75 18.89
CA MET A 169 3.35 19.38 19.39
C MET A 169 3.40 18.57 20.68
N GLY A 170 4.55 18.01 21.07
CA GLY A 170 4.72 17.16 22.26
C GLY A 170 4.07 15.78 22.13
N LYS A 171 3.58 15.41 20.94
CA LYS A 171 2.97 14.12 20.61
C LYS A 171 3.43 13.70 19.21
N ASN A 172 3.65 12.40 18.99
CA ASN A 172 3.97 11.90 17.65
C ASN A 172 2.76 11.99 16.71
N CYS A 173 3.01 11.86 15.41
CA CYS A 173 1.97 12.00 14.39
C CYS A 173 0.80 11.02 14.58
N LEU A 174 1.07 9.75 14.94
CA LEU A 174 -0.01 8.80 15.18
C LEU A 174 -0.90 9.21 16.34
N ALA A 175 -0.32 9.65 17.47
CA ALA A 175 -1.10 10.08 18.63
C ALA A 175 -1.96 11.33 18.31
N LEU A 176 -1.42 12.29 17.52
CA LEU A 176 -2.19 13.44 17.07
C LEU A 176 -3.32 13.05 16.13
N MET A 177 -3.05 12.19 15.15
CA MET A 177 -4.07 11.70 14.21
C MET A 177 -5.12 10.86 14.93
N GLN A 178 -4.73 10.01 15.88
CA GLN A 178 -5.66 9.18 16.64
C GLN A 178 -6.64 10.05 17.43
N GLU A 179 -6.12 11.00 18.21
CA GLU A 179 -6.92 11.87 19.07
C GLU A 179 -7.83 12.83 18.30
N ARG A 180 -7.27 13.47 17.24
CA ARG A 180 -7.95 14.57 16.55
C ARG A 180 -8.80 14.14 15.37
N VAL A 181 -8.47 12.99 14.75
CA VAL A 181 -9.09 12.55 13.49
C VAL A 181 -9.66 11.13 13.62
N PHE A 182 -8.83 10.13 13.88
CA PHE A 182 -9.23 8.73 13.72
C PHE A 182 -10.30 8.30 14.73
N ASP A 183 -10.19 8.71 16.01
CA ASP A 183 -11.20 8.39 17.03
C ASP A 183 -12.54 9.07 16.71
N LYS A 184 -12.51 10.32 16.22
CA LYS A 184 -13.68 11.09 15.82
C LYS A 184 -14.38 10.51 14.59
N MET A 185 -13.61 9.90 13.68
CA MET A 185 -14.13 9.19 12.52
C MET A 185 -14.54 7.74 12.83
N GLY A 186 -14.26 7.24 14.03
CA GLY A 186 -14.58 5.87 14.44
C GLY A 186 -13.68 4.82 13.79
N PHE A 187 -12.43 5.15 13.46
CA PHE A 187 -11.51 4.22 12.79
C PHE A 187 -10.99 3.11 13.71
N GLY A 188 -11.13 3.28 15.05
CA GLY A 188 -10.48 2.41 16.01
C GLY A 188 -8.96 2.58 16.00
N GLU A 189 -8.27 1.62 16.53
CA GLU A 189 -6.79 1.65 16.60
C GLU A 189 -6.17 1.56 15.21
N ILE A 190 -5.23 2.47 14.94
CA ILE A 190 -4.44 2.52 13.71
C ILE A 190 -2.99 2.20 14.06
N ASN A 191 -2.32 1.45 13.20
CA ASN A 191 -0.90 1.21 13.30
C ASN A 191 -0.12 2.12 12.34
N TRP A 192 0.98 2.69 12.83
CA TRP A 192 1.94 3.44 12.05
C TRP A 192 3.36 3.16 12.57
N LEU A 193 4.20 2.58 11.73
CA LEU A 193 5.55 2.20 12.09
C LEU A 193 6.37 3.38 12.62
N THR A 194 7.33 3.06 13.49
CA THR A 194 8.25 4.03 14.09
C THR A 194 9.70 3.73 13.70
N SER A 195 10.53 4.76 13.79
CA SER A 195 11.99 4.62 13.80
C SER A 195 12.46 3.94 15.09
N PRO A 196 13.73 3.51 15.17
CA PRO A 196 14.32 3.02 16.42
C PRO A 196 14.26 4.03 17.57
N GLU A 197 14.19 5.32 17.28
CA GLU A 197 14.05 6.43 18.27
C GLU A 197 12.59 6.65 18.70
N GLY A 198 11.63 5.89 18.17
CA GLY A 198 10.21 5.95 18.55
C GLY A 198 9.39 7.03 17.84
N HIS A 199 9.94 7.70 16.81
CA HIS A 199 9.19 8.63 15.97
C HIS A 199 8.49 7.91 14.82
N ASN A 200 7.25 8.30 14.50
CA ASN A 200 6.61 7.74 13.31
C ASN A 200 7.45 7.98 12.06
N THR A 201 7.50 7.00 11.17
CA THR A 201 8.31 7.05 9.94
C THR A 201 7.95 8.22 9.02
N GLY A 202 6.77 8.81 9.19
CA GLY A 202 6.30 9.99 8.48
C GLY A 202 6.03 9.76 6.98
N GLY A 203 6.90 9.02 6.32
CA GLY A 203 6.86 8.80 4.88
C GLY A 203 6.24 7.47 4.42
N TRP A 204 6.03 6.52 5.33
CA TRP A 204 5.46 5.18 5.07
C TRP A 204 4.96 4.53 6.38
N GLY A 205 4.45 3.31 6.29
CA GLY A 205 4.23 2.43 7.44
C GLY A 205 2.93 2.63 8.19
N MET A 206 1.99 3.46 7.73
CA MET A 206 0.62 3.49 8.23
C MET A 206 -0.16 2.32 7.62
N TYR A 207 -1.12 1.76 8.36
CA TYR A 207 -1.97 0.66 7.92
C TYR A 207 -3.43 1.10 7.93
N LEU A 208 -4.08 1.05 6.75
CA LEU A 208 -5.49 1.42 6.58
C LEU A 208 -6.23 0.39 5.71
N THR A 209 -7.56 0.38 5.80
CA THR A 209 -8.45 -0.30 4.85
C THR A 209 -8.91 0.66 3.77
N ALA A 210 -9.37 0.17 2.61
CA ALA A 210 -9.92 1.02 1.54
C ALA A 210 -11.06 1.92 2.03
N GLY A 211 -11.94 1.41 2.90
CA GLY A 211 -13.03 2.19 3.50
C GLY A 211 -12.54 3.35 4.38
N LYS A 212 -11.45 3.15 5.16
CA LYS A 212 -10.83 4.23 5.96
C LYS A 212 -10.13 5.26 5.08
N ILE A 213 -9.48 4.81 3.99
CA ILE A 213 -8.84 5.70 3.02
C ILE A 213 -9.89 6.58 2.34
N SER A 214 -10.98 5.99 1.83
CA SER A 214 -12.07 6.75 1.19
C SER A 214 -12.76 7.73 2.15
N ALA A 215 -12.91 7.36 3.43
CA ALA A 215 -13.44 8.25 4.45
C ALA A 215 -12.50 9.43 4.75
N LEU A 216 -11.17 9.20 4.79
CA LEU A 216 -10.19 10.27 4.95
C LEU A 216 -10.16 11.18 3.71
N ALA A 217 -10.30 10.64 2.49
CA ALA A 217 -10.47 11.43 1.29
C ALA A 217 -11.75 12.30 1.34
N GLN A 218 -12.85 11.72 1.82
CA GLN A 218 -14.10 12.45 2.02
C GLN A 218 -13.93 13.61 3.03
N LEU A 219 -13.20 13.39 4.14
CA LEU A 219 -12.90 14.44 5.12
C LEU A 219 -12.15 15.62 4.47
N LEU A 220 -11.18 15.34 3.57
CA LEU A 220 -10.47 16.39 2.83
C LEU A 220 -11.40 17.17 1.90
N LEU A 221 -12.30 16.50 1.18
CA LEU A 221 -13.28 17.13 0.28
C LEU A 221 -14.31 18.00 1.06
N GLN A 222 -14.61 17.61 2.28
CA GLN A 222 -15.51 18.37 3.19
C GLN A 222 -14.78 19.46 3.97
N LYS A 223 -13.62 19.90 3.49
CA LYS A 223 -12.80 20.95 4.11
C LYS A 223 -12.44 20.64 5.57
N GLY A 224 -12.25 19.37 5.88
CA GLY A 224 -11.85 18.90 7.21
C GLY A 224 -13.00 18.81 8.22
N GLU A 225 -14.25 19.00 7.81
CA GLU A 225 -15.43 18.84 8.65
C GLU A 225 -15.94 17.39 8.60
N TRP A 226 -16.26 16.82 9.75
CA TRP A 226 -16.84 15.48 9.89
C TRP A 226 -17.96 15.48 10.92
N ASN A 227 -19.19 15.15 10.51
CA ASN A 227 -20.38 15.16 11.36
C ASN A 227 -20.59 16.48 12.11
N GLY A 228 -20.29 17.62 11.52
CA GLY A 228 -20.45 18.95 12.12
C GLY A 228 -19.31 19.38 13.05
N GLU A 229 -18.23 18.59 13.15
CA GLU A 229 -17.00 18.92 13.90
C GLU A 229 -15.84 19.17 12.94
N GLN A 230 -15.12 20.30 13.12
CA GLN A 230 -13.92 20.60 12.34
C GLN A 230 -12.74 19.78 12.88
N LEU A 231 -12.33 18.73 12.15
CA LEU A 231 -11.24 17.84 12.54
C LEU A 231 -9.88 18.26 11.98
N ILE A 232 -9.84 18.85 10.78
CA ILE A 232 -8.64 19.38 10.14
C ILE A 232 -8.91 20.85 9.81
N PRO A 233 -7.98 21.78 10.04
CA PRO A 233 -8.20 23.19 9.70
C PRO A 233 -8.63 23.35 8.23
N ALA A 234 -9.74 24.04 7.99
CA ALA A 234 -10.35 24.17 6.66
C ALA A 234 -9.36 24.75 5.63
N TRP A 235 -8.64 25.80 6.01
CA TRP A 235 -7.64 26.42 5.15
C TRP A 235 -6.53 25.44 4.73
N TRP A 236 -6.14 24.48 5.63
CA TRP A 236 -5.11 23.49 5.31
C TRP A 236 -5.61 22.48 4.28
N THR A 237 -6.85 22.02 4.37
CA THR A 237 -7.42 21.11 3.37
C THR A 237 -7.58 21.78 2.00
N GLU A 238 -7.77 23.10 1.95
CA GLU A 238 -7.76 23.86 0.69
C GLU A 238 -6.34 24.02 0.11
N GLU A 239 -5.33 24.11 0.96
CA GLU A 239 -3.92 24.24 0.53
C GLU A 239 -3.28 22.90 0.14
N ILE A 240 -3.64 21.82 0.82
CA ILE A 240 -2.94 20.52 0.75
C ILE A 240 -2.88 19.94 -0.68
N GLY A 241 -3.95 20.13 -1.46
CA GLY A 241 -4.08 19.60 -2.83
C GLY A 241 -3.81 20.63 -3.94
N LYS A 242 -3.28 21.83 -3.66
CA LYS A 242 -2.97 22.82 -4.69
C LYS A 242 -1.74 22.40 -5.50
N MET A 243 -1.83 22.49 -6.83
CA MET A 243 -0.68 22.22 -7.72
C MET A 243 0.45 23.20 -7.44
N ARG A 244 1.66 22.71 -7.09
CA ARG A 244 2.81 23.54 -6.72
C ARG A 244 4.03 23.26 -7.56
N VAL A 245 4.56 22.05 -7.50
CA VAL A 245 5.83 21.66 -8.15
C VAL A 245 5.55 20.64 -9.22
N VAL A 246 5.98 20.90 -10.45
CA VAL A 246 5.81 19.98 -11.58
C VAL A 246 6.60 18.68 -11.30
N ILE A 247 5.99 17.53 -11.57
CA ILE A 247 6.63 16.22 -11.57
C ILE A 247 6.94 15.88 -13.04
N PRO A 248 8.19 15.96 -13.50
CA PRO A 248 8.50 15.83 -14.92
C PRO A 248 8.09 14.48 -15.53
N GLU A 249 8.18 13.41 -14.77
CA GLU A 249 7.85 12.05 -15.21
C GLU A 249 6.35 11.82 -15.37
N ASP A 250 5.52 12.68 -14.77
CA ASP A 250 4.07 12.51 -14.70
C ASP A 250 3.30 13.47 -15.63
N GLU A 251 3.95 14.17 -16.56
CA GLU A 251 3.32 15.20 -17.43
C GLU A 251 2.08 14.71 -18.22
N LYS A 252 1.99 13.43 -18.51
CA LYS A 252 0.89 12.83 -19.28
C LYS A 252 -0.16 12.13 -18.43
N LYS A 253 -0.01 12.15 -17.11
CA LYS A 253 -0.92 11.49 -16.14
C LYS A 253 -1.95 12.49 -15.60
N ALA A 254 -2.96 11.98 -14.90
CA ALA A 254 -3.94 12.82 -14.19
C ALA A 254 -3.31 13.65 -13.06
N LEU A 255 -2.19 13.21 -12.48
CA LEU A 255 -1.49 13.82 -11.35
C LEU A 255 -0.11 14.33 -11.80
N THR A 256 -0.03 15.59 -12.16
CA THR A 256 1.14 16.23 -12.80
C THR A 256 2.01 17.05 -11.87
N HIS A 257 1.55 17.34 -10.66
CA HIS A 257 2.23 18.20 -9.70
C HIS A 257 2.33 17.53 -8.33
N TYR A 258 3.36 17.90 -7.58
CA TYR A 258 3.43 17.65 -6.15
C TYR A 258 2.94 18.87 -5.38
N ALA A 259 2.24 18.62 -4.29
CA ALA A 259 1.71 19.63 -3.38
C ALA A 259 2.28 19.41 -1.98
N TYR A 260 1.47 19.50 -0.93
CA TYR A 260 1.90 19.27 0.45
C TYR A 260 1.81 17.79 0.84
N HIS A 261 2.82 17.01 0.45
CA HIS A 261 2.91 15.55 0.63
C HIS A 261 1.78 14.77 -0.06
N ILE A 262 1.23 15.33 -1.12
CA ILE A 262 0.18 14.75 -1.96
C ILE A 262 0.45 15.14 -3.42
N LYS A 263 0.06 14.32 -4.36
CA LYS A 263 0.08 14.68 -5.80
C LYS A 263 -1.19 15.44 -6.17
N ALA A 264 -1.10 16.29 -7.15
CA ALA A 264 -2.21 17.13 -7.62
C ALA A 264 -2.26 17.24 -9.13
N GLY A 265 -3.47 17.26 -9.66
CA GLY A 265 -3.79 17.50 -11.05
C GLY A 265 -4.94 18.51 -11.18
N LYS A 266 -5.39 18.70 -12.42
CA LYS A 266 -6.49 19.64 -12.71
C LYS A 266 -7.82 19.17 -12.17
N GLU A 267 -8.13 17.87 -12.27
CA GLU A 267 -9.43 17.29 -11.96
C GLU A 267 -9.45 16.52 -10.65
N ILE A 268 -8.29 16.02 -10.22
CA ILE A 268 -8.13 15.27 -8.98
C ILE A 268 -6.88 15.71 -8.20
N PHE A 269 -6.85 15.38 -6.91
CA PHE A 269 -5.62 15.30 -6.13
C PHE A 269 -5.63 13.98 -5.35
N ALA A 270 -4.44 13.42 -5.09
CA ALA A 270 -4.34 12.07 -4.53
C ALA A 270 -3.09 11.87 -3.68
N ALA A 271 -3.23 11.23 -2.53
CA ALA A 271 -2.09 10.60 -1.89
C ALA A 271 -1.85 9.23 -2.55
N GLU A 272 -0.58 8.98 -2.91
CA GLU A 272 -0.17 7.77 -3.61
C GLU A 272 0.90 7.03 -2.80
N GLY A 273 0.73 5.74 -2.68
CA GLY A 273 1.70 4.83 -2.07
C GLY A 273 2.26 3.85 -3.09
N ALA A 274 3.50 3.39 -2.86
CA ALA A 274 4.12 2.38 -3.70
C ALA A 274 3.16 1.19 -3.90
N PHE A 275 3.21 0.63 -5.09
CA PHE A 275 2.42 -0.52 -5.50
C PHE A 275 0.91 -0.26 -5.56
N GLY A 276 0.49 1.01 -5.80
CA GLY A 276 -0.89 1.34 -6.13
C GLY A 276 -1.83 1.56 -4.94
N GLN A 277 -1.32 2.04 -3.81
CA GLN A 277 -2.18 2.54 -2.72
C GLN A 277 -2.65 3.95 -3.07
N TYR A 278 -3.97 4.21 -3.08
CA TYR A 278 -4.50 5.51 -3.44
C TYR A 278 -5.57 6.03 -2.46
N LEU A 279 -5.44 7.31 -2.14
CA LEU A 279 -6.48 8.18 -1.61
C LEU A 279 -6.75 9.22 -2.70
N ILE A 280 -7.91 9.18 -3.35
CA ILE A 280 -8.24 10.07 -4.49
C ILE A 280 -9.40 10.98 -4.12
N CYS A 281 -9.25 12.27 -4.39
CA CYS A 281 -10.24 13.31 -4.22
C CYS A 281 -10.54 13.98 -5.57
N PHE A 282 -11.79 14.00 -5.99
CA PHE A 282 -12.24 14.72 -7.19
C PHE A 282 -12.53 16.19 -6.87
N ARG A 283 -12.19 17.10 -7.80
CA ARG A 283 -12.41 18.53 -7.58
C ARG A 283 -13.82 18.99 -7.96
N ASP A 284 -14.35 18.44 -9.05
CA ASP A 284 -15.60 18.86 -9.65
C ASP A 284 -16.80 18.00 -9.21
N TYR A 285 -16.53 16.88 -8.54
CA TYR A 285 -17.54 15.94 -8.06
C TYR A 285 -17.29 15.60 -6.59
N PRO A 286 -18.33 15.36 -5.79
CA PRO A 286 -18.18 14.97 -4.38
C PRO A 286 -17.78 13.47 -4.27
N VAL A 287 -16.71 13.07 -4.99
CA VAL A 287 -16.24 11.68 -5.07
C VAL A 287 -14.91 11.52 -4.33
N ALA A 288 -14.88 10.56 -3.43
CA ALA A 288 -13.72 10.14 -2.67
C ALA A 288 -13.47 8.65 -2.86
N ILE A 289 -12.23 8.25 -3.18
CA ILE A 289 -11.88 6.85 -3.44
C ILE A 289 -10.71 6.44 -2.56
N GLY A 290 -10.80 5.22 -2.01
CA GLY A 290 -9.71 4.51 -1.36
C GLY A 290 -9.40 3.22 -2.10
N ILE A 291 -8.13 2.97 -2.42
CA ILE A 291 -7.65 1.76 -3.10
C ILE A 291 -6.45 1.19 -2.35
N THR A 292 -6.45 -0.15 -2.22
CA THR A 292 -5.26 -0.93 -1.88
C THR A 292 -4.94 -1.88 -3.04
N ALA A 293 -3.66 -2.08 -3.33
CA ALA A 293 -3.22 -2.84 -4.50
C ALA A 293 -1.82 -3.44 -4.32
N GLY A 294 -1.45 -4.31 -5.26
CA GLY A 294 -0.12 -4.86 -5.45
C GLY A 294 0.31 -4.74 -6.91
N ALA A 295 0.36 -3.52 -7.46
CA ALA A 295 0.63 -3.24 -8.85
C ALA A 295 1.95 -2.48 -9.07
N SER A 296 2.67 -2.82 -10.14
CA SER A 296 3.84 -2.05 -10.59
C SER A 296 3.46 -0.80 -11.37
N GLU A 297 2.28 -0.82 -12.03
CA GLU A 297 1.78 0.27 -12.84
C GLU A 297 0.89 1.22 -12.04
N TYR A 298 1.12 2.53 -12.18
CA TYR A 298 0.40 3.58 -11.46
C TYR A 298 -0.76 4.13 -12.30
N LEU A 299 -1.68 3.27 -12.75
CA LEU A 299 -2.78 3.60 -13.66
C LEU A 299 -4.14 3.74 -12.97
N ALA A 300 -4.29 3.29 -11.74
CA ALA A 300 -5.59 3.26 -11.07
C ALA A 300 -6.25 4.64 -10.95
N ALA A 301 -5.47 5.71 -10.73
CA ALA A 301 -6.02 7.06 -10.66
C ALA A 301 -6.60 7.56 -11.99
N ASP A 302 -5.91 7.26 -13.11
CA ASP A 302 -6.37 7.64 -14.45
C ASP A 302 -7.62 6.86 -14.87
N ILE A 303 -7.65 5.54 -14.55
CA ILE A 303 -8.83 4.68 -14.79
C ILE A 303 -10.02 5.19 -13.96
N CYS A 304 -9.85 5.44 -12.67
CA CYS A 304 -10.91 5.98 -11.83
C CYS A 304 -11.40 7.35 -12.33
N LEU A 305 -10.49 8.24 -12.74
CA LEU A 305 -10.86 9.54 -13.29
C LEU A 305 -11.75 9.40 -14.51
N LYS A 306 -11.38 8.54 -15.47
CA LYS A 306 -12.17 8.27 -16.69
C LYS A 306 -13.59 7.82 -16.36
N TYR A 307 -13.70 6.72 -15.61
CA TYR A 307 -14.99 6.07 -15.40
C TYR A 307 -15.91 6.79 -14.40
N ILE A 308 -15.36 7.46 -13.39
CA ILE A 308 -16.18 8.29 -12.50
C ILE A 308 -16.78 9.47 -13.26
N LYS A 309 -16.04 10.11 -14.17
CA LYS A 309 -16.59 11.16 -15.05
C LYS A 309 -17.70 10.60 -15.93
N GLU A 310 -17.47 9.46 -16.54
CA GLU A 310 -18.49 8.79 -17.36
C GLU A 310 -19.73 8.41 -16.53
N ALA A 311 -19.54 7.85 -15.33
CA ALA A 311 -20.63 7.47 -14.45
C ALA A 311 -21.51 8.65 -14.01
N VAL A 312 -20.90 9.85 -13.88
CA VAL A 312 -21.63 11.08 -13.53
C VAL A 312 -22.27 11.73 -14.76
N GLN A 313 -21.59 11.73 -15.91
CA GLN A 313 -21.97 12.51 -17.10
C GLN A 313 -22.87 11.74 -18.09
N ILE A 314 -22.78 10.41 -18.10
CA ILE A 314 -23.54 9.56 -19.01
C ILE A 314 -24.66 8.87 -18.23
N PRO A 315 -25.91 9.35 -18.33
CA PRO A 315 -27.01 8.76 -17.61
C PRO A 315 -27.28 7.32 -18.08
N CYS A 316 -27.58 6.43 -17.14
CA CYS A 316 -28.12 5.13 -17.45
C CYS A 316 -29.60 5.28 -17.83
N GLU A 317 -30.04 4.64 -18.91
CA GLU A 317 -31.44 4.63 -19.30
C GLU A 317 -32.26 3.93 -18.22
N LYS A 318 -33.44 4.47 -17.91
CA LYS A 318 -34.26 3.96 -16.78
C LYS A 318 -34.65 2.50 -16.92
N GLU A 319 -34.84 2.03 -18.14
CA GLU A 319 -35.19 0.64 -18.45
C GLU A 319 -34.02 -0.34 -18.21
N ASN A 320 -32.77 0.15 -18.23
CA ASN A 320 -31.56 -0.64 -18.05
C ASN A 320 -30.96 -0.50 -16.65
N LEU A 321 -31.47 0.43 -15.83
CA LEU A 321 -30.86 0.80 -14.54
C LEU A 321 -30.82 -0.37 -13.55
N GLU A 322 -31.90 -1.15 -13.43
CA GLU A 322 -31.98 -2.27 -12.53
C GLU A 322 -31.01 -3.38 -12.94
N GLU A 323 -30.98 -3.74 -14.24
CA GLU A 323 -30.03 -4.72 -14.78
C GLU A 323 -28.58 -4.29 -14.61
N ALA A 324 -28.26 -3.02 -14.86
CA ALA A 324 -26.91 -2.49 -14.66
C ALA A 324 -26.49 -2.52 -13.20
N GLN A 325 -27.41 -2.26 -12.27
CA GLN A 325 -27.15 -2.34 -10.85
C GLN A 325 -26.92 -3.79 -10.39
N GLU A 326 -27.72 -4.74 -10.87
CA GLU A 326 -27.55 -6.17 -10.58
C GLU A 326 -26.21 -6.69 -11.10
N LYS A 327 -25.79 -6.31 -12.30
CA LYS A 327 -24.47 -6.65 -12.86
C LYS A 327 -23.31 -6.11 -12.01
N LEU A 328 -23.43 -4.88 -11.50
CA LEU A 328 -22.44 -4.31 -10.60
C LEU A 328 -22.36 -5.09 -9.28
N GLU A 329 -23.51 -5.42 -8.68
CA GLU A 329 -23.59 -6.19 -7.43
C GLU A 329 -23.04 -7.62 -7.63
N GLU A 330 -23.37 -8.29 -8.75
CA GLU A 330 -22.82 -9.58 -9.12
C GLU A 330 -21.29 -9.53 -9.29
N LYS A 331 -20.78 -8.50 -10.00
CA LYS A 331 -19.33 -8.31 -10.16
C LYS A 331 -18.62 -8.18 -8.82
N LEU A 332 -19.18 -7.42 -7.88
CA LEU A 332 -18.59 -7.19 -6.56
C LEU A 332 -18.51 -8.46 -5.69
N VAL A 333 -19.46 -9.39 -5.85
CA VAL A 333 -19.47 -10.67 -5.11
C VAL A 333 -18.41 -11.65 -5.62
N HIS A 334 -17.99 -11.54 -6.87
CA HIS A 334 -17.10 -12.50 -7.53
C HIS A 334 -15.65 -11.98 -7.72
N LEU A 335 -15.26 -10.92 -7.03
CA LEU A 335 -13.91 -10.39 -7.11
C LEU A 335 -12.91 -11.37 -6.48
N THR A 336 -11.95 -11.85 -7.28
CA THR A 336 -10.89 -12.76 -6.81
C THR A 336 -9.62 -12.58 -7.63
N LEU A 337 -8.47 -12.67 -6.98
CA LEU A 337 -7.19 -12.73 -7.69
C LEU A 337 -7.00 -14.10 -8.35
N PRO A 338 -6.19 -14.18 -9.42
CA PRO A 338 -5.89 -15.44 -10.08
C PRO A 338 -5.36 -16.49 -9.10
N LYS A 339 -5.93 -17.69 -9.17
CA LYS A 339 -5.51 -18.87 -8.41
C LYS A 339 -4.72 -19.80 -9.33
N PRO A 340 -3.83 -20.65 -8.81
CA PRO A 340 -3.14 -21.65 -9.63
C PRO A 340 -4.12 -22.57 -10.35
N GLU A 341 -3.89 -22.81 -11.62
CA GLU A 341 -4.62 -23.76 -12.44
C GLU A 341 -3.92 -25.13 -12.45
N GLY A 342 -4.63 -26.21 -12.74
CA GLY A 342 -4.06 -27.56 -12.79
C GLY A 342 -4.97 -28.61 -12.17
N ASP A 343 -4.45 -29.82 -12.01
CA ASP A 343 -5.19 -30.98 -11.52
C ASP A 343 -5.06 -31.20 -10.02
N LYS A 344 -5.89 -32.09 -9.48
CA LYS A 344 -5.79 -32.55 -8.10
C LYS A 344 -4.55 -33.43 -7.89
N LYS A 345 -4.04 -33.38 -6.64
CA LYS A 345 -2.86 -34.10 -6.13
C LYS A 345 -2.82 -35.62 -6.41
N ASP A 346 -3.98 -36.27 -6.57
CA ASP A 346 -4.07 -37.73 -6.52
C ASP A 346 -3.68 -38.44 -7.84
N THR A 347 -3.52 -37.69 -8.92
CA THR A 347 -3.27 -38.20 -10.27
C THR A 347 -1.86 -37.93 -10.80
N ASN A 348 -1.04 -37.14 -10.06
CA ASN A 348 0.21 -36.60 -10.58
C ASN A 348 1.45 -37.26 -9.93
N GLU A 349 2.42 -37.67 -10.74
CA GLU A 349 3.70 -38.24 -10.27
C GLU A 349 4.56 -37.22 -9.49
N ALA A 350 4.43 -35.91 -9.75
CA ALA A 350 5.11 -34.88 -9.00
C ALA A 350 4.70 -34.87 -7.53
N THR A 351 3.41 -35.07 -7.26
CA THR A 351 2.86 -35.17 -5.92
C THR A 351 3.58 -36.21 -5.08
N LYS A 352 3.80 -37.40 -5.66
CA LYS A 352 4.47 -38.51 -4.98
C LYS A 352 5.93 -38.21 -4.66
N LYS A 353 6.62 -37.40 -5.47
CA LYS A 353 8.01 -37.03 -5.26
C LYS A 353 8.19 -35.96 -4.21
N LEU A 354 7.31 -34.97 -4.18
CA LEU A 354 7.40 -33.79 -3.29
C LEU A 354 6.81 -34.02 -1.90
N LEU A 355 5.77 -34.90 -1.77
CA LEU A 355 5.05 -35.07 -0.52
C LEU A 355 5.78 -35.93 0.52
N ASN A 356 5.58 -35.58 1.78
CA ASN A 356 6.03 -36.29 3.00
C ASN A 356 7.56 -36.50 3.07
N LYS A 357 8.31 -35.62 2.41
CA LYS A 357 9.78 -35.61 2.46
C LYS A 357 10.22 -34.22 2.89
N ARG A 358 11.28 -34.17 3.70
CA ARG A 358 11.94 -32.92 4.01
C ARG A 358 12.82 -32.51 2.84
N ILE A 359 12.60 -31.30 2.35
CA ILE A 359 13.39 -30.64 1.30
C ILE A 359 14.24 -29.59 2.00
N VAL A 360 15.54 -29.60 1.77
CA VAL A 360 16.48 -28.57 2.26
C VAL A 360 16.89 -27.74 1.04
N PHE A 361 16.66 -26.44 1.12
CA PHE A 361 16.87 -25.50 0.01
C PHE A 361 18.25 -24.83 0.09
N THR A 362 18.79 -24.47 -1.06
CA THR A 362 19.92 -23.54 -1.17
C THR A 362 19.51 -22.13 -0.79
N GLU A 363 20.49 -21.25 -0.63
CA GLU A 363 20.24 -19.83 -0.39
C GLU A 363 19.25 -19.26 -1.41
N ASN A 364 18.25 -18.51 -0.93
CA ASN A 364 17.21 -17.92 -1.75
C ASN A 364 16.72 -16.60 -1.13
N PRO A 365 16.12 -15.69 -1.95
CA PRO A 365 15.69 -14.37 -1.49
C PRO A 365 14.67 -14.38 -0.35
N ARG A 366 13.92 -15.50 -0.21
CA ARG A 366 12.90 -15.65 0.83
C ARG A 366 13.43 -16.31 2.11
N GLN A 367 14.72 -16.68 2.13
CA GLN A 367 15.38 -17.35 3.25
C GLN A 367 14.62 -18.61 3.72
N ILE A 368 14.01 -19.33 2.77
CA ILE A 368 13.37 -20.62 3.03
C ILE A 368 14.47 -21.67 3.13
N GLU A 369 14.73 -22.18 4.33
CA GLU A 369 15.78 -23.17 4.58
C GLU A 369 15.30 -24.59 4.30
N SER A 370 14.07 -24.91 4.70
CA SER A 370 13.49 -26.22 4.45
C SER A 370 11.97 -26.21 4.39
N ALA A 371 11.40 -27.23 3.73
CA ALA A 371 9.96 -27.48 3.70
C ALA A 371 9.65 -28.97 3.85
N VAL A 372 8.52 -29.27 4.50
CA VAL A 372 7.81 -30.54 4.41
C VAL A 372 6.41 -30.26 3.91
N ILE A 373 6.04 -30.86 2.78
CA ILE A 373 4.72 -30.72 2.16
C ILE A 373 3.95 -32.00 2.40
N SER A 374 2.79 -31.93 3.01
CA SER A 374 1.93 -33.08 3.29
C SER A 374 0.46 -32.75 3.02
N THR A 375 -0.39 -33.77 2.95
CA THR A 375 -1.82 -33.58 2.70
C THR A 375 -2.62 -33.75 4.00
N VAL A 376 -3.60 -32.85 4.19
CA VAL A 376 -4.56 -32.92 5.29
C VAL A 376 -5.96 -32.72 4.71
N GLY A 377 -6.69 -33.80 4.48
CA GLY A 377 -7.95 -33.74 3.74
C GLY A 377 -7.74 -33.24 2.30
N GLU A 378 -8.44 -32.20 1.91
CA GLU A 378 -8.31 -31.55 0.60
C GLU A 378 -7.21 -30.47 0.56
N GLU A 379 -6.59 -30.14 1.69
CA GLU A 379 -5.58 -29.08 1.81
C GLU A 379 -4.17 -29.64 1.77
N LEU A 380 -3.19 -28.81 1.38
CA LEU A 380 -1.78 -29.07 1.65
C LEU A 380 -1.38 -28.37 2.96
N LYS A 381 -0.61 -29.09 3.78
CA LYS A 381 0.11 -28.55 4.92
C LYS A 381 1.55 -28.32 4.51
N LEU A 382 2.03 -27.09 4.68
CA LEU A 382 3.38 -26.64 4.42
C LEU A 382 4.08 -26.35 5.76
N GLU A 383 5.01 -27.22 6.17
CA GLU A 383 5.85 -27.02 7.36
C GLU A 383 7.17 -26.43 6.89
N LEU A 384 7.38 -25.16 7.13
CA LEU A 384 8.51 -24.38 6.61
C LEU A 384 9.47 -23.99 7.73
N THR A 385 10.77 -23.93 7.43
CA THR A 385 11.75 -23.17 8.21
C THR A 385 12.19 -21.97 7.37
N VAL A 386 11.95 -20.75 7.86
CA VAL A 386 12.23 -19.50 7.18
C VAL A 386 12.99 -18.58 8.12
N ALA A 387 14.22 -18.19 7.76
CA ALA A 387 15.10 -17.37 8.59
C ALA A 387 15.23 -17.91 10.05
N GLY A 388 15.40 -19.22 10.21
CA GLY A 388 15.49 -19.90 11.50
C GLY A 388 14.16 -20.15 12.23
N GLU A 389 13.05 -19.57 11.77
CA GLU A 389 11.73 -19.72 12.37
C GLU A 389 10.90 -20.82 11.70
N LYS A 390 10.22 -21.64 12.51
CA LYS A 390 9.27 -22.63 12.00
C LYS A 390 7.91 -22.00 11.74
N LYS A 391 7.34 -22.28 10.57
CA LYS A 391 6.00 -21.82 10.15
C LYS A 391 5.19 -23.00 9.62
N ILE A 392 3.90 -23.00 9.90
CA ILE A 392 2.94 -23.96 9.34
C ILE A 392 1.90 -23.16 8.58
N LEU A 393 1.72 -23.45 7.31
CA LEU A 393 0.70 -22.87 6.47
C LEU A 393 -0.15 -23.99 5.86
N PHE A 394 -1.42 -23.71 5.62
CA PHE A 394 -2.32 -24.56 4.89
C PHE A 394 -2.67 -23.90 3.55
N ALA A 395 -2.71 -24.68 2.48
CA ALA A 395 -3.07 -24.24 1.15
C ALA A 395 -4.35 -24.94 0.68
N GLY A 396 -5.30 -24.17 0.14
CA GLY A 396 -6.53 -24.68 -0.45
C GLY A 396 -6.33 -25.08 -1.91
N TYR A 397 -7.01 -26.15 -2.36
CA TYR A 397 -6.97 -26.56 -3.76
C TYR A 397 -7.83 -25.63 -4.62
N LYS A 398 -7.18 -24.88 -5.53
CA LYS A 398 -7.84 -23.84 -6.36
C LYS A 398 -8.75 -22.91 -5.53
N ASP A 399 -8.40 -22.76 -4.27
CA ASP A 399 -9.13 -21.94 -3.32
C ASP A 399 -8.17 -21.28 -2.33
N TRP A 400 -8.56 -20.12 -1.80
CA TRP A 400 -7.71 -19.40 -0.86
C TRP A 400 -7.92 -19.92 0.57
N LYS A 401 -6.88 -20.49 1.16
CA LYS A 401 -6.86 -20.85 2.58
C LYS A 401 -6.17 -19.76 3.39
N CYS A 402 -6.95 -19.00 4.15
CA CYS A 402 -6.42 -18.02 5.09
C CYS A 402 -5.77 -18.74 6.29
N ASN A 403 -4.54 -18.32 6.60
CA ASN A 403 -3.78 -18.78 7.75
C ASN A 403 -3.72 -17.66 8.78
N ASP A 404 -4.60 -17.70 9.78
CA ASP A 404 -4.65 -16.70 10.85
C ASP A 404 -3.46 -16.89 11.78
N MET A 405 -2.54 -15.95 11.73
CA MET A 405 -1.45 -15.87 12.67
C MET A 405 -1.52 -14.51 13.38
N TYR A 406 -2.30 -14.44 14.47
CA TYR A 406 -2.40 -13.28 15.37
C TYR A 406 -3.13 -12.05 14.77
N PRO A 407 -4.43 -11.91 15.01
CA PRO A 407 -5.31 -10.94 14.33
C PRO A 407 -4.97 -9.45 14.53
N ASN A 408 -4.03 -9.07 15.39
CA ASN A 408 -3.66 -7.68 15.63
C ASN A 408 -2.13 -7.44 15.71
N ASP A 409 -1.32 -8.36 15.22
CA ASP A 409 0.12 -8.18 15.19
C ASP A 409 0.60 -7.74 13.80
N PHE A 410 0.68 -6.43 13.58
CA PHE A 410 1.13 -5.83 12.32
C PHE A 410 2.61 -6.07 12.02
N THR A 411 3.38 -6.61 12.95
CA THR A 411 4.76 -7.03 12.72
C THR A 411 4.83 -8.38 12.00
N LYS A 412 3.73 -9.15 12.02
CA LYS A 412 3.61 -10.44 11.35
C LYS A 412 2.81 -10.33 10.06
N ARG A 413 3.15 -11.18 9.11
CA ARG A 413 2.45 -11.26 7.83
C ARG A 413 1.35 -12.31 7.92
N TYR A 414 0.15 -11.93 7.52
CA TYR A 414 -0.98 -12.86 7.36
C TYR A 414 -0.91 -13.47 5.97
N HIS A 415 -1.09 -14.77 5.87
CA HIS A 415 -0.96 -15.49 4.63
C HIS A 415 -2.29 -16.11 4.21
N ALA A 416 -2.62 -16.01 2.94
CA ALA A 416 -3.59 -16.88 2.29
C ALA A 416 -2.88 -17.64 1.18
N VAL A 417 -3.09 -18.95 1.12
CA VAL A 417 -2.36 -19.82 0.19
C VAL A 417 -3.36 -20.65 -0.63
N SER A 418 -3.15 -20.64 -1.94
CA SER A 418 -3.86 -21.49 -2.90
C SER A 418 -2.86 -22.37 -3.64
N TYR A 419 -3.26 -23.59 -4.02
CA TYR A 419 -2.41 -24.51 -4.77
C TYR A 419 -3.13 -25.23 -5.88
N ALA A 420 -2.35 -25.69 -6.86
CA ALA A 420 -2.71 -26.71 -7.82
C ALA A 420 -1.48 -27.51 -8.24
N PHE A 421 -1.69 -28.71 -8.77
CA PHE A 421 -0.66 -29.44 -9.48
C PHE A 421 -0.96 -29.41 -10.98
N ASP A 422 0.06 -29.14 -11.77
CA ASP A 422 -0.03 -29.25 -13.22
C ASP A 422 1.19 -30.00 -13.74
N GLU A 423 0.95 -30.98 -14.63
CA GLU A 423 1.97 -31.90 -15.12
C GLU A 423 2.83 -32.47 -13.96
N ASP A 424 4.11 -32.09 -13.88
CA ASP A 424 5.07 -32.56 -12.89
C ASP A 424 5.42 -31.50 -11.82
N ALA A 425 4.66 -30.42 -11.70
CA ALA A 425 4.96 -29.30 -10.81
C ALA A 425 3.83 -29.01 -9.81
N LEU A 426 4.22 -28.49 -8.64
CA LEU A 426 3.34 -27.86 -7.66
C LEU A 426 3.40 -26.35 -7.84
N TYR A 427 2.26 -25.73 -8.07
CA TYR A 427 2.08 -24.29 -8.10
C TYR A 427 1.41 -23.80 -6.82
N LEU A 428 1.97 -22.75 -6.24
CA LEU A 428 1.43 -22.08 -5.06
C LEU A 428 1.29 -20.59 -5.35
N SER A 429 0.15 -20.01 -4.96
CA SER A 429 -0.03 -18.57 -4.86
C SER A 429 -0.21 -18.18 -3.40
N VAL A 430 0.56 -17.19 -2.93
CA VAL A 430 0.61 -16.77 -1.53
C VAL A 430 0.32 -15.29 -1.43
N GLY A 431 -0.87 -14.92 -0.96
CA GLY A 431 -1.24 -13.55 -0.63
C GLY A 431 -0.71 -13.16 0.76
N LEU A 432 0.02 -12.04 0.86
CA LEU A 432 0.48 -11.46 2.13
C LEU A 432 -0.48 -10.35 2.54
N LEU A 433 -1.56 -10.69 3.24
CA LEU A 433 -2.82 -9.95 3.33
C LEU A 433 -2.77 -8.54 3.94
N ASN A 434 -1.73 -8.21 4.70
CA ASN A 434 -1.52 -6.86 5.25
C ASN A 434 -0.45 -6.06 4.49
N THR A 435 -0.13 -6.47 3.28
CA THR A 435 0.89 -5.86 2.42
C THR A 435 0.40 -5.77 0.98
N SER A 436 1.23 -5.21 0.09
CA SER A 436 1.00 -5.18 -1.35
C SER A 436 1.48 -6.45 -2.07
N TYR A 437 1.96 -7.45 -1.34
CA TYR A 437 2.65 -8.57 -1.96
C TYR A 437 1.76 -9.79 -2.13
N ARG A 438 1.83 -10.37 -3.32
CA ARG A 438 1.44 -11.73 -3.66
C ARG A 438 2.65 -12.43 -4.29
N GLU A 439 2.84 -13.68 -3.95
CA GLU A 439 4.01 -14.46 -4.38
C GLU A 439 3.55 -15.73 -5.07
N GLU A 440 4.17 -16.06 -6.18
CA GLU A 440 3.95 -17.29 -6.92
C GLU A 440 5.18 -18.19 -6.76
N TYR A 441 4.93 -19.46 -6.50
CA TYR A 441 5.96 -20.50 -6.40
C TYR A 441 5.61 -21.64 -7.33
N CYS A 442 6.63 -22.17 -8.02
CA CYS A 442 6.53 -23.40 -8.75
C CYS A 442 7.64 -24.34 -8.28
N LEU A 443 7.30 -25.59 -7.94
CA LEU A 443 8.24 -26.59 -7.43
C LEU A 443 8.11 -27.87 -8.26
N TRP A 444 9.23 -28.41 -8.76
CA TRP A 444 9.26 -29.68 -9.46
C TRP A 444 10.54 -30.47 -9.13
N VAL A 445 10.57 -31.77 -9.47
CA VAL A 445 11.75 -32.62 -9.29
C VAL A 445 12.34 -32.95 -10.66
N ASN A 446 13.59 -32.59 -10.87
CA ASN A 446 14.28 -32.84 -12.12
C ASN A 446 14.76 -34.30 -12.26
N SER A 447 15.39 -34.65 -13.40
CA SER A 447 15.91 -35.99 -13.70
C SER A 447 17.01 -36.44 -12.75
N GLU A 448 17.72 -35.53 -12.08
CA GLU A 448 18.77 -35.80 -11.11
C GLU A 448 18.22 -35.95 -9.67
N ASN A 449 16.91 -36.02 -9.51
CA ASN A 449 16.21 -36.07 -8.21
C ASN A 449 16.48 -34.84 -7.31
N VAL A 450 16.74 -33.68 -7.91
CA VAL A 450 16.88 -32.40 -7.25
C VAL A 450 15.55 -31.66 -7.35
N VAL A 451 15.10 -31.05 -6.25
CA VAL A 451 13.96 -30.13 -6.27
C VAL A 451 14.40 -28.81 -6.87
N VAL A 452 13.72 -28.37 -7.90
CA VAL A 452 13.91 -27.03 -8.49
C VAL A 452 12.70 -26.19 -8.11
N GLY A 453 12.95 -24.96 -7.68
CA GLY A 453 11.92 -24.00 -7.34
C GLY A 453 12.09 -22.68 -8.07
N THR A 454 10.97 -22.03 -8.35
CA THR A 454 10.93 -20.62 -8.74
C THR A 454 10.10 -19.84 -7.75
N TRP A 455 10.46 -18.59 -7.56
CA TRP A 455 9.72 -17.60 -6.80
C TRP A 455 9.54 -16.34 -7.63
N ARG A 456 8.33 -15.83 -7.71
CA ARG A 456 7.96 -14.62 -8.44
C ARG A 456 6.99 -13.78 -7.62
N PRO A 457 7.37 -12.60 -7.12
CA PRO A 457 6.45 -11.66 -6.52
C PRO A 457 5.70 -10.87 -7.60
N ASN A 458 4.48 -10.40 -7.29
CA ASN A 458 3.75 -9.46 -8.14
C ASN A 458 4.46 -8.10 -8.24
N VAL A 459 5.07 -7.65 -7.14
CA VAL A 459 5.82 -6.39 -7.01
C VAL A 459 7.03 -6.58 -6.11
N THR A 460 8.09 -5.77 -6.29
CA THR A 460 9.30 -5.86 -5.46
C THR A 460 10.08 -4.55 -5.41
N TYR A 461 10.82 -4.34 -4.31
CA TYR A 461 11.90 -3.33 -4.22
C TYR A 461 13.29 -3.91 -4.51
N LEU A 462 13.39 -5.21 -4.72
CA LEU A 462 14.66 -5.82 -5.12
C LEU A 462 14.98 -5.40 -6.55
N PRO A 463 16.28 -5.31 -6.92
CA PRO A 463 16.65 -5.17 -8.32
C PRO A 463 16.00 -6.30 -9.11
N ALA A 464 15.15 -5.94 -10.07
CA ALA A 464 14.43 -6.91 -10.86
C ALA A 464 15.39 -7.61 -11.83
N GLU A 465 15.38 -8.95 -11.85
CA GLU A 465 15.74 -9.70 -13.06
C GLU A 465 14.67 -9.41 -14.12
N GLU A 466 14.97 -9.59 -15.40
CA GLU A 466 14.09 -9.17 -16.52
C GLU A 466 12.63 -9.63 -16.38
N ASP A 467 12.39 -10.78 -15.72
CA ASP A 467 11.05 -11.37 -15.53
C ASP A 467 10.58 -11.44 -14.07
N MET A 468 11.31 -10.82 -13.14
CA MET A 468 11.09 -10.90 -11.69
C MET A 468 11.01 -12.34 -11.14
N THR A 469 11.67 -13.31 -11.81
CA THR A 469 11.64 -14.71 -11.40
C THR A 469 13.00 -15.16 -10.88
N TRP A 470 13.05 -15.58 -9.62
CA TRP A 470 14.25 -16.13 -8.98
C TRP A 470 14.16 -17.65 -8.92
N LYS A 471 15.28 -18.33 -9.30
CA LYS A 471 15.42 -19.79 -9.23
C LYS A 471 16.20 -20.19 -8.00
N PHE A 472 15.82 -21.31 -7.40
CA PHE A 472 16.52 -21.93 -6.29
C PHE A 472 16.43 -23.46 -6.41
N THR A 473 17.25 -24.16 -5.67
CA THR A 473 17.26 -25.64 -5.68
C THR A 473 17.17 -26.20 -4.27
N GLY A 474 16.77 -27.46 -4.15
CA GLY A 474 16.70 -28.15 -2.89
C GLY A 474 16.98 -29.65 -3.07
N THR A 475 17.43 -30.29 -2.01
CA THR A 475 17.67 -31.73 -1.96
C THR A 475 16.79 -32.37 -0.88
N PHE A 476 16.41 -33.60 -1.12
CA PHE A 476 15.72 -34.39 -0.09
C PHE A 476 16.71 -34.79 1.01
N GLU A 477 16.33 -34.58 2.24
CA GLU A 477 17.09 -35.11 3.37
C GLU A 477 17.10 -36.64 3.29
N PRO A 478 18.26 -37.32 3.46
CA PRO A 478 18.29 -38.77 3.49
C PRO A 478 17.34 -39.28 4.58
N SER A 479 16.46 -40.23 4.24
CA SER A 479 15.64 -40.88 5.25
C SER A 479 16.57 -41.52 6.28
N CYS A 480 16.58 -41.05 7.51
CA CYS A 480 17.18 -41.81 8.61
C CYS A 480 16.40 -43.13 8.69
N ILE A 481 16.96 -44.18 8.15
CA ILE A 481 16.51 -45.55 8.43
C ILE A 481 16.84 -45.78 9.89
N LEU A 482 15.84 -45.63 10.81
CA LEU A 482 15.90 -46.12 12.17
C LEU A 482 15.64 -47.61 12.19
#